data_a99c18b5cf28a0d6fb2aeaeb7c8ff65f
#
_entry.id   a99c18b5cf28a0d6fb2aeaeb7c8ff65f
#
_cell.length_a   1.000
_cell.length_b   1.000
_cell.length_c   1.000
_cell.angle_alpha   90.00
_cell.angle_beta   90.00
_cell.angle_gamma   90.00
#
_symmetry.space_group_name_H-M   'P 1'
#
loop_
_entity.id
_entity.type
_entity.pdbx_description
1 polymer ?
#
loop_
_entity_poly.entity_id
_entity_poly.type
_entity_poly.pdbx_seq_one_letter_code
_entity_poly.pdbx_strand_id
1 'polypeptide(L)'
;MGAMNALLKHSAHRKRGITMSRKLLGATTAMVLLGTLPALADCPVKVGVLHSLSGTMAISETTLKDTMEMLVDQQNAKGGLLGCDIEAVVVDPASDWPLFAEKARELLTVQEVDVIFGSWTSVSRKSALPVLEELNGLMFYPVQYEGEESSKNVFYTGAAPNQQAIPATDYFLEELGVEKFALLGTDYVYPRTTNNILAAYLQDKGIAAEDIFVNYTPFGHSDWSKIVADVVALGADGKKVGVISTINGDANVGFYKELAAAGISADDIPVVAFSVGEEELAGLETSNLVGHLAAWNYFQSAESEMNDEWVAAWKARMGEERVTNDPMEAHFIGFNMWVNAATAAGTTDVDAVREAMYGQEFPNLTGGTAVMLPNHHLAKPVLIGEIQADGQFDIISQTEEVPGDAWTDFLPESAVLTSDWKELGCGMYNTATSSCVQIKSNY
;
A
#
# COMPACT_ATOMS: atom_id res chain seq x y z
N MET A 1 34.74 -36.04 47.78
CA MET A 1 35.37 -37.35 47.74
C MET A 1 35.70 -37.58 46.29
N GLY A 2 36.84 -37.47 45.85
CA GLY A 2 38.17 -38.00 46.00
C GLY A 2 38.66 -38.23 44.60
N ALA A 3 39.58 -37.49 44.04
CA ALA A 3 41.01 -37.68 44.11
C ALA A 3 41.42 -38.86 43.19
N MET A 4 42.35 -38.79 42.31
CA MET A 4 43.68 -38.27 42.35
C MET A 4 44.51 -39.07 41.33
N ASN A 5 45.40 -38.39 40.60
CA ASN A 5 46.79 -38.73 40.31
C ASN A 5 47.10 -40.07 39.56
N ALA A 6 48.09 -40.19 38.76
CA ALA A 6 49.43 -39.58 38.62
C ALA A 6 50.12 -40.20 37.41
N LEU A 7 50.99 -39.44 36.73
CA LEU A 7 52.41 -39.50 36.61
C LEU A 7 53.07 -40.80 36.08
N LEU A 8 53.91 -40.70 35.06
CA LEU A 8 55.39 -40.93 35.04
C LEU A 8 55.85 -41.22 33.60
N LYS A 9 56.69 -40.46 32.97
CA LYS A 9 58.15 -40.30 32.95
C LYS A 9 58.93 -41.27 32.05
N HIS A 10 59.84 -40.65 31.31
CA HIS A 10 61.14 -41.08 30.77
C HIS A 10 61.12 -41.93 29.49
N SER A 11 61.99 -41.73 28.48
CA SER A 11 63.44 -41.52 28.50
C SER A 11 63.94 -41.05 27.13
N ALA A 12 64.95 -40.27 27.16
CA ALA A 12 65.79 -39.80 26.05
C ALA A 12 66.56 -40.87 25.34
N HIS A 13 66.74 -40.75 24.02
CA HIS A 13 68.01 -41.19 23.40
C HIS A 13 68.43 -40.28 22.24
N ARG A 14 69.60 -39.76 22.40
CA ARG A 14 70.40 -38.87 21.55
C ARG A 14 71.13 -39.72 20.53
N LYS A 15 71.09 -39.43 19.24
CA LYS A 15 72.21 -39.70 18.30
C LYS A 15 72.38 -38.57 17.30
N ARG A 16 73.60 -38.18 17.16
CA ARG A 16 74.24 -37.18 16.30
C ARG A 16 74.18 -37.62 14.81
N GLY A 17 74.15 -36.65 13.94
CA GLY A 17 74.99 -36.71 12.77
C GLY A 17 74.41 -36.19 11.49
N ILE A 18 75.10 -35.22 10.95
CA ILE A 18 75.36 -34.90 9.55
C ILE A 18 74.49 -33.77 8.94
N THR A 19 75.15 -32.64 8.87
CA THR A 19 74.90 -31.47 8.03
C THR A 19 74.87 -31.82 6.55
N MET A 20 73.82 -31.45 5.86
CA MET A 20 73.82 -31.20 4.39
C MET A 20 72.96 -30.00 4.05
N SER A 21 73.62 -28.90 3.71
CA SER A 21 73.09 -27.65 3.21
C SER A 21 72.45 -27.91 1.86
N ARG A 22 71.13 -27.72 1.76
CA ARG A 22 70.40 -27.51 0.48
C ARG A 22 69.66 -26.21 0.56
N LYS A 23 70.07 -25.23 -0.25
CA LYS A 23 69.35 -24.01 -0.56
C LYS A 23 68.01 -24.40 -1.18
N LEU A 24 66.92 -24.21 -0.47
CA LEU A 24 65.55 -24.18 -1.07
C LEU A 24 65.24 -22.77 -1.43
N LEU A 25 65.05 -22.52 -2.72
CA LEU A 25 64.38 -21.35 -3.26
C LEU A 25 62.95 -21.32 -2.68
N GLY A 26 62.66 -20.29 -1.92
CA GLY A 26 61.28 -20.01 -1.49
C GLY A 26 60.47 -19.48 -2.66
N ALA A 27 59.57 -20.29 -3.21
CA ALA A 27 58.49 -19.82 -4.07
C ALA A 27 57.39 -19.23 -3.16
N THR A 28 57.33 -17.91 -3.08
CA THR A 28 56.24 -17.18 -2.44
C THR A 28 55.05 -17.25 -3.40
N THR A 29 54.13 -18.15 -3.12
CA THR A 29 52.80 -18.17 -3.80
C THR A 29 52.01 -16.96 -3.29
N ALA A 30 51.95 -15.90 -4.08
CA ALA A 30 51.05 -14.79 -3.84
C ALA A 30 49.63 -15.32 -4.08
N MET A 31 48.88 -15.55 -3.01
CA MET A 31 47.46 -15.83 -3.04
C MET A 31 46.75 -14.53 -3.43
N VAL A 32 46.45 -14.38 -4.73
CA VAL A 32 45.60 -13.30 -5.21
C VAL A 32 44.20 -13.61 -4.68
N LEU A 33 43.80 -12.90 -3.63
CA LEU A 33 42.39 -12.78 -3.25
C LEU A 33 41.68 -12.03 -4.41
N LEU A 34 41.08 -12.79 -5.32
CA LEU A 34 40.05 -12.27 -6.19
C LEU A 34 38.87 -11.89 -5.28
N GLY A 35 38.86 -10.65 -4.78
CA GLY A 35 37.65 -10.06 -4.27
C GLY A 35 36.62 -10.06 -5.41
N THR A 36 35.51 -10.73 -5.20
CA THR A 36 34.32 -10.53 -6.05
C THR A 36 33.98 -9.06 -5.92
N LEU A 37 34.28 -8.28 -6.95
CA LEU A 37 33.71 -6.95 -7.09
C LEU A 37 32.19 -7.13 -7.06
N PRO A 38 31.46 -6.37 -6.24
CA PRO A 38 30.02 -6.37 -6.38
C PRO A 38 29.68 -6.07 -7.85
N ALA A 39 28.78 -6.83 -8.43
CA ALA A 39 28.23 -6.52 -9.73
C ALA A 39 27.69 -5.10 -9.64
N LEU A 40 28.27 -4.18 -10.41
CA LEU A 40 27.68 -2.84 -10.56
C LEU A 40 26.30 -3.05 -11.17
N ALA A 41 25.29 -2.42 -10.59
CA ALA A 41 23.98 -2.37 -11.19
C ALA A 41 24.12 -1.82 -12.63
N ASP A 42 23.35 -2.36 -13.57
CA ASP A 42 23.28 -1.79 -14.91
C ASP A 42 22.64 -0.40 -14.81
N CYS A 43 23.37 0.65 -15.22
CA CYS A 43 22.87 2.02 -15.21
C CYS A 43 22.11 2.34 -16.51
N PRO A 44 21.02 3.14 -16.43
CA PRO A 44 20.38 3.67 -15.23
C PRO A 44 19.54 2.57 -14.51
N VAL A 45 19.30 2.75 -13.20
CA VAL A 45 18.23 2.01 -12.51
C VAL A 45 16.89 2.56 -12.96
N LYS A 46 15.96 1.69 -13.36
CA LYS A 46 14.69 2.14 -13.95
C LYS A 46 13.51 1.82 -13.05
N VAL A 47 12.68 2.83 -12.79
CA VAL A 47 11.44 2.74 -12.03
C VAL A 47 10.26 2.91 -12.97
N GLY A 48 9.45 1.87 -13.14
CA GLY A 48 8.20 1.94 -13.89
C GLY A 48 7.13 2.68 -13.09
N VAL A 49 6.47 3.66 -13.72
CA VAL A 49 5.35 4.42 -13.14
C VAL A 49 4.11 4.11 -13.94
N LEU A 50 3.21 3.31 -13.34
CA LEU A 50 2.03 2.75 -13.99
C LEU A 50 0.76 3.39 -13.42
N HIS A 51 0.42 4.59 -13.89
CA HIS A 51 -0.74 5.37 -13.45
C HIS A 51 -1.54 5.92 -14.62
N SER A 52 -2.88 5.94 -14.50
CA SER A 52 -3.75 6.54 -15.51
C SER A 52 -3.64 8.06 -15.51
N LEU A 53 -3.20 8.62 -16.61
CA LEU A 53 -3.08 10.07 -16.83
C LEU A 53 -4.27 10.61 -17.61
N SER A 54 -5.14 9.73 -18.07
CA SER A 54 -6.37 10.01 -18.78
C SER A 54 -7.50 9.06 -18.37
N GLY A 55 -8.76 9.41 -18.70
CA GLY A 55 -9.94 8.62 -18.30
C GLY A 55 -10.44 8.96 -16.91
N THR A 56 -11.35 8.11 -16.37
CA THR A 56 -12.12 8.37 -15.14
C THR A 56 -11.29 8.40 -13.87
N MET A 57 -10.08 7.82 -13.89
CA MET A 57 -9.18 7.76 -12.73
C MET A 57 -8.07 8.83 -12.77
N ALA A 58 -8.00 9.63 -13.84
CA ALA A 58 -6.95 10.65 -13.98
C ALA A 58 -6.97 11.69 -12.84
N ILE A 59 -8.14 11.98 -12.28
CA ILE A 59 -8.30 12.91 -11.14
C ILE A 59 -7.49 12.46 -9.92
N SER A 60 -7.37 11.15 -9.70
CA SER A 60 -6.69 10.57 -8.55
C SER A 60 -5.25 10.13 -8.88
N GLU A 61 -4.97 9.69 -10.13
CA GLU A 61 -3.71 9.04 -10.47
C GLU A 61 -2.63 9.99 -11.02
N THR A 62 -3.00 11.15 -11.58
CA THR A 62 -2.02 12.09 -12.15
C THR A 62 -1.05 12.61 -11.09
N THR A 63 -1.55 12.90 -9.89
CA THR A 63 -0.74 13.38 -8.79
C THR A 63 0.25 12.30 -8.29
N LEU A 64 -0.10 11.01 -8.41
CA LEU A 64 0.78 9.91 -8.02
C LEU A 64 1.97 9.76 -8.99
N LYS A 65 1.75 9.99 -10.30
CA LYS A 65 2.84 10.07 -11.28
C LYS A 65 3.79 11.23 -10.92
N ASP A 66 3.27 12.42 -10.63
CA ASP A 66 4.06 13.59 -10.22
C ASP A 66 4.85 13.31 -8.92
N THR A 67 4.26 12.57 -7.99
CA THR A 67 4.90 12.12 -6.74
C THR A 67 6.11 11.23 -7.02
N MET A 68 5.95 10.23 -7.88
CA MET A 68 7.05 9.33 -8.22
C MET A 68 8.19 10.07 -8.91
N GLU A 69 7.90 10.99 -9.83
CA GLU A 69 8.91 11.84 -10.45
C GLU A 69 9.66 12.71 -9.42
N MET A 70 8.93 13.26 -8.41
CA MET A 70 9.56 14.02 -7.34
C MET A 70 10.50 13.15 -6.50
N LEU A 71 10.06 11.94 -6.12
CA LEU A 71 10.85 11.01 -5.31
C LEU A 71 12.13 10.57 -6.05
N VAL A 72 12.03 10.27 -7.35
CA VAL A 72 13.17 9.94 -8.20
C VAL A 72 14.17 11.08 -8.25
N ASP A 73 13.70 12.32 -8.50
CA ASP A 73 14.57 13.51 -8.54
C ASP A 73 15.26 13.75 -7.19
N GLN A 74 14.53 13.60 -6.08
CA GLN A 74 15.07 13.73 -4.72
C GLN A 74 16.14 12.67 -4.43
N GLN A 75 15.94 11.43 -4.89
CA GLN A 75 16.92 10.36 -4.70
C GLN A 75 18.16 10.58 -5.58
N ASN A 76 17.98 11.04 -6.82
CA ASN A 76 19.09 11.39 -7.71
C ASN A 76 19.92 12.55 -7.14
N ALA A 77 19.28 13.53 -6.53
CA ALA A 77 19.99 14.62 -5.85
C ALA A 77 20.84 14.13 -4.65
N LYS A 78 20.48 12.96 -4.06
CA LYS A 78 21.26 12.29 -3.00
C LYS A 78 22.36 11.35 -3.55
N GLY A 79 22.47 11.19 -4.87
CA GLY A 79 23.48 10.35 -5.54
C GLY A 79 22.94 9.08 -6.18
N GLY A 80 21.63 9.00 -6.42
CA GLY A 80 20.97 7.89 -7.08
C GLY A 80 20.87 6.62 -6.24
N LEU A 81 20.90 5.47 -6.87
CA LEU A 81 20.83 4.15 -6.24
C LEU A 81 21.96 3.26 -6.78
N LEU A 82 22.74 2.62 -5.89
CA LEU A 82 23.88 1.74 -6.24
C LEU A 82 24.93 2.41 -7.16
N GLY A 83 25.04 3.74 -7.10
CA GLY A 83 25.97 4.52 -7.92
C GLY A 83 25.43 4.87 -9.31
N CYS A 84 24.15 4.61 -9.59
CA CYS A 84 23.47 4.96 -10.83
C CYS A 84 22.37 6.01 -10.58
N ASP A 85 22.12 6.87 -11.54
CA ASP A 85 20.90 7.67 -11.54
C ASP A 85 19.68 6.74 -11.73
N ILE A 86 18.56 7.14 -11.14
CA ILE A 86 17.26 6.47 -11.34
C ILE A 86 16.53 7.17 -12.47
N GLU A 87 15.95 6.40 -13.36
CA GLU A 87 15.07 6.87 -14.45
C GLU A 87 13.63 6.47 -14.19
N ALA A 88 12.70 7.43 -14.16
CA ALA A 88 11.26 7.15 -14.10
C ALA A 88 10.74 6.87 -15.52
N VAL A 89 10.22 5.67 -15.74
CA VAL A 89 9.58 5.25 -17.00
C VAL A 89 8.07 5.31 -16.84
N VAL A 90 7.46 6.40 -17.31
CA VAL A 90 6.02 6.66 -17.13
C VAL A 90 5.23 6.07 -18.28
N VAL A 91 4.15 5.36 -17.96
CA VAL A 91 3.18 4.83 -18.93
C VAL A 91 1.76 5.19 -18.51
N ASP A 92 0.90 5.50 -19.50
CA ASP A 92 -0.53 5.81 -19.31
C ASP A 92 -1.40 4.63 -19.79
N PRO A 93 -2.04 3.87 -18.88
CA PRO A 93 -3.04 2.87 -19.25
C PRO A 93 -4.46 3.44 -19.43
N ALA A 94 -4.64 4.76 -19.40
CA ALA A 94 -5.85 5.49 -19.79
C ALA A 94 -7.14 5.02 -19.09
N SER A 95 -7.08 4.56 -17.83
CA SER A 95 -8.19 3.96 -17.08
C SER A 95 -8.83 2.74 -17.77
N ASP A 96 -8.08 2.06 -18.64
CA ASP A 96 -8.47 0.83 -19.32
C ASP A 96 -7.80 -0.37 -18.64
N TRP A 97 -8.58 -1.22 -17.99
CA TRP A 97 -8.04 -2.29 -17.14
C TRP A 97 -7.19 -3.32 -17.89
N PRO A 98 -7.58 -3.82 -19.09
CA PRO A 98 -6.72 -4.65 -19.93
C PRO A 98 -5.38 -3.99 -20.26
N LEU A 99 -5.38 -2.68 -20.51
CA LEU A 99 -4.17 -1.95 -20.87
C LEU A 99 -3.15 -1.89 -19.71
N PHE A 100 -3.58 -1.99 -18.46
CA PHE A 100 -2.65 -2.13 -17.32
C PHE A 100 -1.77 -3.38 -17.44
N ALA A 101 -2.33 -4.51 -17.85
CA ALA A 101 -1.56 -5.74 -18.09
C ALA A 101 -0.56 -5.57 -19.24
N GLU A 102 -0.99 -4.94 -20.35
CA GLU A 102 -0.11 -4.67 -21.48
C GLU A 102 1.04 -3.73 -21.10
N LYS A 103 0.74 -2.66 -20.37
CA LYS A 103 1.74 -1.69 -19.91
C LYS A 103 2.68 -2.26 -18.85
N ALA A 104 2.20 -3.11 -17.94
CA ALA A 104 3.05 -3.83 -17.01
C ALA A 104 4.05 -4.74 -17.77
N ARG A 105 3.57 -5.45 -18.79
CA ARG A 105 4.44 -6.28 -19.65
C ARG A 105 5.43 -5.44 -20.44
N GLU A 106 5.00 -4.31 -21.01
CA GLU A 106 5.89 -3.35 -21.69
C GLU A 106 7.00 -2.86 -20.77
N LEU A 107 6.65 -2.45 -19.54
CA LEU A 107 7.62 -1.99 -18.54
C LEU A 107 8.65 -3.07 -18.21
N LEU A 108 8.22 -4.31 -17.99
CA LEU A 108 9.11 -5.41 -17.59
C LEU A 108 9.95 -6.00 -18.74
N THR A 109 9.42 -6.02 -19.98
CA THR A 109 10.09 -6.75 -21.08
C THR A 109 10.70 -5.90 -22.16
N VAL A 110 10.27 -4.64 -22.29
CA VAL A 110 10.76 -3.70 -23.32
C VAL A 110 11.56 -2.58 -22.67
N GLN A 111 11.03 -2.00 -21.61
CA GLN A 111 11.70 -0.95 -20.86
C GLN A 111 12.71 -1.51 -19.86
N GLU A 112 12.52 -2.78 -19.45
CA GLU A 112 13.39 -3.51 -18.50
C GLU A 112 13.52 -2.71 -17.19
N VAL A 113 12.37 -2.36 -16.57
CA VAL A 113 12.35 -1.66 -15.28
C VAL A 113 12.64 -2.61 -14.13
N ASP A 114 13.32 -2.12 -13.11
CA ASP A 114 13.69 -2.87 -11.91
C ASP A 114 12.53 -3.07 -10.93
N VAL A 115 11.58 -2.12 -10.94
CA VAL A 115 10.41 -2.11 -10.07
C VAL A 115 9.29 -1.29 -10.70
N ILE A 116 8.04 -1.57 -10.35
CA ILE A 116 6.86 -0.79 -10.75
C ILE A 116 6.22 -0.15 -9.52
N PHE A 117 5.88 1.13 -9.61
CA PHE A 117 5.00 1.84 -8.68
C PHE A 117 3.74 2.22 -9.42
N GLY A 118 2.56 1.85 -8.90
CA GLY A 118 1.38 2.20 -9.66
C GLY A 118 0.11 1.46 -9.33
N SER A 119 -0.84 1.69 -10.21
CA SER A 119 -2.25 1.34 -10.10
C SER A 119 -2.99 2.11 -9.00
N TRP A 120 -4.27 2.35 -9.22
CA TRP A 120 -5.20 2.82 -8.20
C TRP A 120 -6.25 1.77 -7.90
N THR A 121 -6.98 1.34 -8.91
CA THR A 121 -8.09 0.42 -8.71
C THR A 121 -7.61 -1.01 -8.48
N SER A 122 -8.33 -1.76 -7.65
CA SER A 122 -8.04 -3.19 -7.48
C SER A 122 -8.15 -3.97 -8.79
N VAL A 123 -9.07 -3.57 -9.69
CA VAL A 123 -9.18 -4.22 -10.99
C VAL A 123 -7.96 -3.96 -11.89
N SER A 124 -7.34 -2.78 -11.82
CA SER A 124 -6.10 -2.51 -12.56
C SER A 124 -4.93 -3.32 -12.01
N ARG A 125 -4.76 -3.37 -10.68
CA ARG A 125 -3.76 -4.24 -10.04
C ARG A 125 -3.96 -5.71 -10.42
N LYS A 126 -5.20 -6.22 -10.30
CA LYS A 126 -5.54 -7.61 -10.64
C LYS A 126 -5.31 -7.93 -12.13
N SER A 127 -5.46 -6.95 -13.01
CA SER A 127 -5.11 -7.11 -14.44
C SER A 127 -3.61 -7.22 -14.65
N ALA A 128 -2.80 -6.44 -13.92
CA ALA A 128 -1.34 -6.50 -14.02
C ALA A 128 -0.73 -7.71 -13.29
N LEU A 129 -1.37 -8.21 -12.21
CA LEU A 129 -0.84 -9.22 -11.32
C LEU A 129 -0.36 -10.50 -12.01
N PRO A 130 -1.11 -11.12 -12.95
CA PRO A 130 -0.62 -12.31 -13.65
C PRO A 130 0.67 -12.07 -14.45
N VAL A 131 0.86 -10.85 -14.95
CA VAL A 131 2.07 -10.45 -15.67
C VAL A 131 3.26 -10.31 -14.73
N LEU A 132 3.02 -9.69 -13.55
CA LEU A 132 4.05 -9.56 -12.51
C LEU A 132 4.52 -10.94 -12.03
N GLU A 133 3.59 -11.85 -11.78
CA GLU A 133 3.90 -13.21 -11.30
C GLU A 133 4.59 -14.06 -12.39
N GLU A 134 4.16 -13.98 -13.64
CA GLU A 134 4.78 -14.68 -14.78
C GLU A 134 6.24 -14.26 -15.00
N LEU A 135 6.51 -12.95 -14.88
CA LEU A 135 7.81 -12.36 -15.21
C LEU A 135 8.67 -12.09 -13.97
N ASN A 136 8.21 -12.48 -12.78
CA ASN A 136 8.82 -12.15 -11.49
C ASN A 136 9.09 -10.65 -11.35
N GLY A 137 8.17 -9.80 -11.82
CA GLY A 137 8.24 -8.36 -11.61
C GLY A 137 7.82 -7.99 -10.18
N LEU A 138 8.23 -6.83 -9.70
CA LEU A 138 7.86 -6.32 -8.39
C LEU A 138 7.05 -5.03 -8.52
N MET A 139 5.91 -4.96 -7.82
CA MET A 139 5.06 -3.76 -7.77
C MET A 139 4.88 -3.27 -6.34
N PHE A 140 4.89 -1.94 -6.17
CA PHE A 140 4.41 -1.26 -4.97
C PHE A 140 3.06 -0.63 -5.28
N TYR A 141 2.02 -1.08 -4.57
CA TYR A 141 0.64 -0.65 -4.75
C TYR A 141 0.25 0.31 -3.61
N PRO A 142 0.00 1.61 -3.92
CA PRO A 142 -0.07 2.65 -2.89
C PRO A 142 -1.48 2.92 -2.34
N VAL A 143 -2.50 2.22 -2.82
CA VAL A 143 -3.91 2.57 -2.57
C VAL A 143 -4.56 1.54 -1.67
N GLN A 144 -5.58 1.97 -0.92
CA GLN A 144 -6.42 1.05 -0.17
C GLN A 144 -7.05 -0.01 -1.09
N TYR A 145 -7.32 -1.17 -0.52
CA TYR A 145 -7.94 -2.24 -1.28
C TYR A 145 -8.81 -3.16 -0.38
N GLU A 146 -9.56 -4.05 -1.01
CA GLU A 146 -10.51 -4.97 -0.37
C GLU A 146 -9.88 -6.07 0.47
N GLY A 147 -8.55 -6.18 0.51
CA GLY A 147 -7.91 -7.38 1.05
C GLY A 147 -8.14 -8.59 0.15
N GLU A 148 -8.19 -9.78 0.77
CA GLU A 148 -8.55 -11.05 0.12
C GLU A 148 -7.64 -11.41 -1.08
N GLU A 149 -6.41 -10.88 -1.05
CA GLU A 149 -5.36 -11.12 -2.03
C GLU A 149 -4.00 -10.94 -1.37
N SER A 150 -3.06 -11.80 -1.69
CA SER A 150 -1.64 -11.58 -1.44
C SER A 150 -0.81 -12.10 -2.60
N SER A 151 0.30 -11.45 -2.89
CA SER A 151 1.26 -11.88 -3.90
C SER A 151 2.67 -11.53 -3.47
N LYS A 152 3.61 -12.44 -3.70
CA LYS A 152 5.03 -12.15 -3.46
C LYS A 152 5.60 -11.10 -4.42
N ASN A 153 4.85 -10.75 -5.45
CA ASN A 153 5.22 -9.78 -6.47
C ASN A 153 4.59 -8.40 -6.23
N VAL A 154 3.83 -8.23 -5.14
CA VAL A 154 3.20 -6.94 -4.79
C VAL A 154 3.45 -6.62 -3.33
N PHE A 155 3.98 -5.42 -3.06
CA PHE A 155 3.94 -4.79 -1.75
C PHE A 155 2.74 -3.84 -1.70
N TYR A 156 1.85 -4.07 -0.73
CA TYR A 156 0.63 -3.28 -0.52
C TYR A 156 0.95 -2.19 0.51
N THR A 157 1.24 -0.98 0.01
CA THR A 157 1.60 0.15 0.86
C THR A 157 0.42 1.02 1.25
N GLY A 158 -0.72 0.85 0.58
CA GLY A 158 -2.01 1.40 0.99
C GLY A 158 -2.72 0.53 2.03
N ALA A 159 -3.88 0.99 2.50
CA ALA A 159 -4.64 0.36 3.57
C ALA A 159 -5.28 -0.98 3.17
N ALA A 160 -5.19 -1.97 4.05
CA ALA A 160 -6.04 -3.15 4.06
C ALA A 160 -7.38 -2.85 4.80
N PRO A 161 -8.42 -3.71 4.71
CA PRO A 161 -9.72 -3.43 5.34
C PRO A 161 -9.65 -3.17 6.85
N ASN A 162 -8.75 -3.85 7.57
CA ASN A 162 -8.53 -3.63 9.00
C ASN A 162 -7.79 -2.31 9.31
N GLN A 163 -7.29 -1.63 8.29
CA GLN A 163 -6.61 -0.34 8.39
C GLN A 163 -7.42 0.82 7.80
N GLN A 164 -8.69 0.60 7.45
CA GLN A 164 -9.58 1.65 6.94
C GLN A 164 -11.05 1.31 7.20
N ALA A 165 -11.58 0.31 6.50
CA ALA A 165 -13.01 0.03 6.42
C ALA A 165 -13.60 -0.39 7.79
N ILE A 166 -12.94 -1.27 8.52
CA ILE A 166 -13.40 -1.75 9.82
C ILE A 166 -13.34 -0.64 10.89
N PRO A 167 -12.20 0.05 11.10
CA PRO A 167 -12.14 1.13 12.10
C PRO A 167 -13.09 2.30 11.81
N ALA A 168 -13.31 2.64 10.53
CA ALA A 168 -14.27 3.67 10.16
C ALA A 168 -15.72 3.25 10.46
N THR A 169 -16.02 1.97 10.28
CA THR A 169 -17.35 1.42 10.62
C THR A 169 -17.56 1.39 12.13
N ASP A 170 -16.54 1.05 12.92
CA ASP A 170 -16.59 1.13 14.37
C ASP A 170 -16.84 2.57 14.85
N TYR A 171 -16.16 3.55 14.23
CA TYR A 171 -16.39 4.96 14.53
C TYR A 171 -17.85 5.37 14.30
N PHE A 172 -18.46 4.91 13.20
CA PHE A 172 -19.86 5.16 12.91
C PHE A 172 -20.81 4.54 13.92
N LEU A 173 -20.51 3.31 14.35
CA LEU A 173 -21.30 2.59 15.34
C LEU A 173 -21.17 3.20 16.74
N GLU A 174 -19.95 3.43 17.19
CA GLU A 174 -19.62 3.72 18.59
C GLU A 174 -19.66 5.21 18.91
N GLU A 175 -19.12 6.06 18.01
CA GLU A 175 -19.03 7.49 18.26
C GLU A 175 -20.24 8.27 17.67
N LEU A 176 -20.69 7.86 16.49
CA LEU A 176 -21.82 8.55 15.85
C LEU A 176 -23.17 7.91 16.15
N GLY A 177 -23.22 6.68 16.66
CA GLY A 177 -24.45 5.97 16.98
C GLY A 177 -25.32 5.70 15.74
N VAL A 178 -24.69 5.39 14.61
CA VAL A 178 -25.40 5.01 13.37
C VAL A 178 -26.05 3.65 13.54
N GLU A 179 -27.33 3.56 13.17
CA GLU A 179 -28.17 2.35 13.32
C GLU A 179 -28.53 1.71 11.97
N LYS A 180 -28.40 2.48 10.86
CA LYS A 180 -28.66 2.03 9.49
C LYS A 180 -27.55 2.48 8.55
N PHE A 181 -27.18 1.61 7.64
CA PHE A 181 -26.02 1.81 6.79
C PHE A 181 -26.38 1.77 5.31
N ALA A 182 -25.96 2.79 4.56
CA ALA A 182 -25.95 2.76 3.11
C ALA A 182 -24.51 2.53 2.63
N LEU A 183 -24.24 1.35 2.07
CA LEU A 183 -22.95 0.96 1.50
C LEU A 183 -23.00 1.26 0.00
N LEU A 184 -22.43 2.39 -0.40
CA LEU A 184 -22.46 2.87 -1.79
C LEU A 184 -21.10 2.68 -2.44
N GLY A 185 -21.05 2.10 -3.64
CA GLY A 185 -19.76 1.83 -4.29
C GLY A 185 -19.79 1.88 -5.80
N THR A 186 -18.62 2.03 -6.39
CA THR A 186 -18.42 1.82 -7.81
C THR A 186 -18.49 0.32 -8.14
N ASP A 187 -19.06 -0.04 -9.28
CA ASP A 187 -19.33 -1.44 -9.63
C ASP A 187 -18.09 -2.17 -10.14
N TYR A 188 -17.21 -2.59 -9.22
CA TYR A 188 -16.06 -3.47 -9.48
C TYR A 188 -15.62 -4.19 -8.21
N VAL A 189 -14.53 -4.97 -8.26
CA VAL A 189 -14.13 -5.91 -7.21
C VAL A 189 -13.91 -5.25 -5.84
N TYR A 190 -13.23 -4.08 -5.76
CA TYR A 190 -12.94 -3.43 -4.47
C TYR A 190 -14.23 -3.06 -3.70
N PRO A 191 -15.17 -2.25 -4.25
CA PRO A 191 -16.39 -1.92 -3.52
C PRO A 191 -17.26 -3.15 -3.21
N ARG A 192 -17.38 -4.08 -4.17
CA ARG A 192 -18.20 -5.28 -3.96
C ARG A 192 -17.68 -6.14 -2.82
N THR A 193 -16.37 -6.38 -2.78
CA THR A 193 -15.75 -7.18 -1.72
C THR A 193 -15.75 -6.43 -0.40
N THR A 194 -15.33 -5.16 -0.38
CA THR A 194 -15.32 -4.34 0.84
C THR A 194 -16.72 -4.22 1.45
N ASN A 195 -17.73 -3.94 0.64
CA ASN A 195 -19.11 -3.82 1.14
C ASN A 195 -19.67 -5.18 1.61
N ASN A 196 -19.27 -6.30 1.02
CA ASN A 196 -19.62 -7.62 1.54
C ASN A 196 -18.98 -7.89 2.90
N ILE A 197 -17.70 -7.53 3.07
CA ILE A 197 -17.02 -7.60 4.37
C ILE A 197 -17.75 -6.75 5.40
N LEU A 198 -18.08 -5.50 5.05
CA LEU A 198 -18.76 -4.58 5.95
C LEU A 198 -20.19 -5.02 6.28
N ALA A 199 -20.94 -5.56 5.32
CA ALA A 199 -22.28 -6.09 5.58
C ALA A 199 -22.23 -7.28 6.54
N ALA A 200 -21.25 -8.18 6.38
CA ALA A 200 -21.06 -9.30 7.32
C ALA A 200 -20.61 -8.80 8.69
N TYR A 201 -19.69 -7.84 8.74
CA TYR A 201 -19.21 -7.20 9.97
C TYR A 201 -20.34 -6.50 10.75
N LEU A 202 -21.14 -5.69 10.06
CA LEU A 202 -22.29 -5.00 10.65
C LEU A 202 -23.31 -5.99 11.22
N GLN A 203 -23.58 -7.11 10.52
CA GLN A 203 -24.49 -8.15 11.02
C GLN A 203 -23.91 -8.85 12.26
N ASP A 204 -22.59 -9.09 12.33
CA ASP A 204 -21.91 -9.61 13.52
C ASP A 204 -22.03 -8.65 14.71
N LYS A 205 -21.98 -7.32 14.45
CA LYS A 205 -22.24 -6.27 15.44
C LYS A 205 -23.75 -6.10 15.81
N GLY A 206 -24.63 -6.86 15.18
CA GLY A 206 -26.06 -6.88 15.52
C GLY A 206 -26.95 -5.96 14.68
N ILE A 207 -26.43 -5.34 13.62
CA ILE A 207 -27.22 -4.58 12.65
C ILE A 207 -28.03 -5.57 11.80
N ALA A 208 -29.34 -5.37 11.71
CA ALA A 208 -30.22 -6.24 10.92
C ALA A 208 -29.95 -6.08 9.42
N ALA A 209 -30.08 -7.17 8.65
CA ALA A 209 -29.81 -7.12 7.21
C ALA A 209 -30.69 -6.11 6.45
N GLU A 210 -31.94 -5.89 6.91
CA GLU A 210 -32.85 -4.88 6.37
C GLU A 210 -32.44 -3.43 6.66
N ASP A 211 -31.56 -3.21 7.63
CA ASP A 211 -31.00 -1.90 7.98
C ASP A 211 -29.68 -1.62 7.22
N ILE A 212 -29.30 -2.51 6.28
CA ILE A 212 -28.12 -2.37 5.41
C ILE A 212 -28.58 -2.25 3.96
N PHE A 213 -28.46 -1.04 3.40
CA PHE A 213 -28.75 -0.77 1.99
C PHE A 213 -27.45 -0.81 1.18
N VAL A 214 -27.39 -1.59 0.11
CA VAL A 214 -26.19 -1.72 -0.74
C VAL A 214 -26.55 -1.29 -2.17
N ASN A 215 -25.75 -0.41 -2.75
CA ASN A 215 -25.91 0.00 -4.14
C ASN A 215 -24.56 0.19 -4.84
N TYR A 216 -24.51 -0.18 -6.13
CA TYR A 216 -23.34 -0.02 -6.98
C TYR A 216 -23.67 0.74 -8.25
N THR A 217 -22.75 1.63 -8.66
CA THR A 217 -22.86 2.42 -9.88
C THR A 217 -21.65 2.19 -10.79
N PRO A 218 -21.78 2.31 -12.12
CA PRO A 218 -20.61 2.21 -13.00
C PRO A 218 -19.63 3.38 -12.76
N PHE A 219 -18.37 3.20 -13.19
CA PHE A 219 -17.42 4.32 -13.24
C PHE A 219 -17.99 5.50 -14.04
N GLY A 220 -17.71 6.73 -13.60
CA GLY A 220 -18.22 7.93 -14.23
C GLY A 220 -19.73 8.17 -14.07
N HIS A 221 -20.38 7.50 -13.11
CA HIS A 221 -21.79 7.72 -12.81
C HIS A 221 -22.04 9.15 -12.36
N SER A 222 -23.12 9.79 -12.89
CA SER A 222 -23.36 11.21 -12.64
C SER A 222 -24.80 11.55 -12.15
N ASP A 223 -25.76 10.62 -12.25
CA ASP A 223 -27.13 10.83 -11.76
C ASP A 223 -27.39 10.13 -10.43
N TRP A 224 -27.15 10.84 -9.35
CA TRP A 224 -27.23 10.31 -7.98
C TRP A 224 -28.59 10.55 -7.32
N SER A 225 -29.51 11.26 -7.96
CA SER A 225 -30.79 11.74 -7.37
C SER A 225 -31.62 10.61 -6.76
N LYS A 226 -31.73 9.48 -7.48
CA LYS A 226 -32.48 8.33 -6.96
C LYS A 226 -31.78 7.69 -5.77
N ILE A 227 -30.48 7.52 -5.82
CA ILE A 227 -29.70 6.85 -4.76
C ILE A 227 -29.73 7.68 -3.49
N VAL A 228 -29.55 8.99 -3.59
CA VAL A 228 -29.65 9.92 -2.45
C VAL A 228 -31.06 9.88 -1.86
N ALA A 229 -32.10 9.85 -2.68
CA ALA A 229 -33.49 9.71 -2.19
C ALA A 229 -33.72 8.36 -1.47
N ASP A 230 -33.14 7.25 -1.97
CA ASP A 230 -33.24 5.94 -1.32
C ASP A 230 -32.50 5.95 0.05
N VAL A 231 -31.36 6.63 0.14
CA VAL A 231 -30.60 6.81 1.42
C VAL A 231 -31.43 7.59 2.44
N VAL A 232 -32.06 8.70 2.02
CA VAL A 232 -32.99 9.48 2.88
C VAL A 232 -34.14 8.61 3.34
N ALA A 233 -34.75 7.84 2.44
CA ALA A 233 -35.85 6.96 2.76
C ALA A 233 -35.51 5.85 3.75
N LEU A 234 -34.23 5.42 3.80
CA LEU A 234 -33.76 4.42 4.76
C LEU A 234 -33.97 4.88 6.21
N GLY A 235 -33.86 6.19 6.50
CA GLY A 235 -34.06 6.79 7.82
C GLY A 235 -35.50 7.18 8.13
N ALA A 236 -36.49 6.79 7.33
CA ALA A 236 -37.90 7.22 7.49
C ALA A 236 -38.55 6.79 8.81
N ASP A 237 -38.00 5.79 9.49
CA ASP A 237 -38.46 5.31 10.80
C ASP A 237 -37.81 6.05 11.99
N GLY A 238 -36.93 7.03 11.72
CA GLY A 238 -36.27 7.86 12.72
C GLY A 238 -34.97 7.29 13.27
N LYS A 239 -34.50 6.16 12.75
CA LYS A 239 -33.16 5.64 13.05
C LYS A 239 -32.07 6.47 12.33
N LYS A 240 -30.93 6.63 12.99
CA LYS A 240 -29.80 7.35 12.41
C LYS A 240 -29.17 6.57 11.26
N VAL A 241 -29.12 7.19 10.08
CA VAL A 241 -28.49 6.63 8.86
C VAL A 241 -27.07 7.16 8.72
N GLY A 242 -26.14 6.32 8.28
CA GLY A 242 -24.82 6.71 7.81
C GLY A 242 -24.50 6.10 6.45
N VAL A 243 -23.69 6.80 5.67
CA VAL A 243 -23.22 6.32 4.36
C VAL A 243 -21.75 5.94 4.48
N ILE A 244 -21.43 4.71 4.07
CA ILE A 244 -20.05 4.28 3.81
C ILE A 244 -19.85 4.28 2.31
N SER A 245 -18.92 5.14 1.84
CA SER A 245 -18.67 5.35 0.42
C SER A 245 -17.38 4.67 -0.03
N THR A 246 -17.55 3.70 -0.93
CA THR A 246 -16.48 3.07 -1.72
C THR A 246 -16.55 3.50 -3.19
N ILE A 247 -17.06 4.72 -3.45
CA ILE A 247 -17.14 5.34 -4.76
C ILE A 247 -15.73 5.82 -5.16
N ASN A 248 -15.36 5.61 -6.43
CA ASN A 248 -14.02 5.95 -6.94
C ASN A 248 -14.08 6.94 -8.11
N GLY A 249 -13.02 7.73 -8.22
CA GLY A 249 -12.79 8.64 -9.33
C GLY A 249 -13.79 9.80 -9.39
N ASP A 250 -14.03 10.28 -10.59
CA ASP A 250 -14.87 11.46 -10.88
C ASP A 250 -16.35 11.32 -10.45
N ALA A 251 -16.82 10.11 -10.22
CA ALA A 251 -18.18 9.85 -9.73
C ALA A 251 -18.43 10.45 -8.33
N ASN A 252 -17.39 10.62 -7.50
CA ASN A 252 -17.47 11.30 -6.20
C ASN A 252 -17.97 12.74 -6.33
N VAL A 253 -17.55 13.45 -7.38
CA VAL A 253 -17.96 14.84 -7.65
C VAL A 253 -19.50 14.92 -7.81
N GLY A 254 -20.08 13.99 -8.57
CA GLY A 254 -21.53 13.90 -8.77
C GLY A 254 -22.28 13.56 -7.48
N PHE A 255 -21.75 12.61 -6.72
CA PHE A 255 -22.37 12.17 -5.46
C PHE A 255 -22.46 13.30 -4.43
N TYR A 256 -21.35 13.98 -4.14
CA TYR A 256 -21.35 15.08 -3.18
C TYR A 256 -22.14 16.30 -3.63
N LYS A 257 -22.16 16.61 -4.93
CA LYS A 257 -23.05 17.66 -5.47
C LYS A 257 -24.52 17.36 -5.23
N GLU A 258 -24.93 16.09 -5.39
CA GLU A 258 -26.33 15.70 -5.16
C GLU A 258 -26.69 15.72 -3.67
N LEU A 259 -25.80 15.28 -2.77
CA LEU A 259 -25.99 15.41 -1.32
C LEU A 259 -26.23 16.88 -0.93
N ALA A 260 -25.36 17.77 -1.40
CA ALA A 260 -25.50 19.20 -1.17
C ALA A 260 -26.80 19.78 -1.75
N ALA A 261 -27.16 19.38 -2.97
CA ALA A 261 -28.41 19.82 -3.63
C ALA A 261 -29.64 19.32 -2.90
N ALA A 262 -29.62 18.15 -2.29
CA ALA A 262 -30.68 17.62 -1.43
C ALA A 262 -30.71 18.25 -0.03
N GLY A 263 -29.74 19.12 0.31
CA GLY A 263 -29.67 19.79 1.60
C GLY A 263 -29.31 18.87 2.75
N ILE A 264 -28.62 17.75 2.46
CA ILE A 264 -28.22 16.76 3.47
C ILE A 264 -26.88 17.18 4.05
N SER A 265 -26.86 17.44 5.35
CA SER A 265 -25.65 17.73 6.12
C SER A 265 -25.07 16.48 6.78
N ALA A 266 -23.85 16.58 7.27
CA ALA A 266 -23.21 15.52 8.06
C ALA A 266 -23.95 15.24 9.37
N ASP A 267 -24.64 16.23 9.95
CA ASP A 267 -25.48 16.06 11.15
C ASP A 267 -26.72 15.18 10.84
N ASP A 268 -27.26 15.32 9.61
CA ASP A 268 -28.43 14.55 9.18
C ASP A 268 -28.06 13.10 8.80
N ILE A 269 -27.13 12.97 7.85
CA ILE A 269 -26.64 11.69 7.35
C ILE A 269 -25.13 11.79 7.11
N PRO A 270 -24.29 11.41 8.10
CA PRO A 270 -22.84 11.42 7.92
C PRO A 270 -22.40 10.46 6.80
N VAL A 271 -21.41 10.88 6.04
CA VAL A 271 -20.73 10.05 5.05
C VAL A 271 -19.31 9.81 5.54
N VAL A 272 -18.81 8.57 5.50
CA VAL A 272 -17.37 8.28 5.52
C VAL A 272 -16.93 7.73 4.18
N ALA A 273 -15.96 8.38 3.56
CA ALA A 273 -15.43 7.98 2.26
C ALA A 273 -14.07 7.28 2.40
N PHE A 274 -13.85 6.27 1.55
CA PHE A 274 -12.60 5.51 1.51
C PHE A 274 -11.74 5.82 0.27
N SER A 275 -12.23 6.67 -0.61
CA SER A 275 -11.53 7.08 -1.84
C SER A 275 -11.72 8.56 -2.13
N VAL A 276 -11.82 9.37 -1.08
CA VAL A 276 -11.85 10.83 -1.16
C VAL A 276 -10.82 11.37 -0.20
N GLY A 277 -9.84 12.05 -0.73
CA GLY A 277 -8.82 12.79 -0.01
C GLY A 277 -8.82 14.26 -0.47
N GLU A 278 -7.76 14.96 -0.12
CA GLU A 278 -7.61 16.38 -0.43
C GLU A 278 -7.64 16.67 -1.94
N GLU A 279 -7.12 15.75 -2.77
CA GLU A 279 -7.08 15.93 -4.23
C GLU A 279 -8.48 15.87 -4.85
N GLU A 280 -9.34 14.95 -4.40
CA GLU A 280 -10.72 14.85 -4.85
C GLU A 280 -11.55 16.05 -4.37
N LEU A 281 -11.25 16.59 -3.18
CA LEU A 281 -11.93 17.78 -2.64
C LEU A 281 -11.53 19.07 -3.35
N ALA A 282 -10.32 19.16 -3.91
CA ALA A 282 -9.82 20.36 -4.60
C ALA A 282 -10.69 20.81 -5.78
N GLY A 283 -11.51 19.90 -6.33
CA GLY A 283 -12.47 20.18 -7.43
C GLY A 283 -13.91 20.46 -6.98
N LEU A 284 -14.20 20.51 -5.65
CA LEU A 284 -15.53 20.59 -5.09
C LEU A 284 -15.78 21.89 -4.34
N GLU A 285 -17.07 22.26 -4.21
CA GLU A 285 -17.54 23.28 -3.28
C GLU A 285 -17.63 22.65 -1.88
N THR A 286 -16.56 22.76 -1.10
CA THR A 286 -16.38 22.05 0.17
C THR A 286 -17.23 22.60 1.32
N SER A 287 -17.69 23.86 1.23
CA SER A 287 -18.51 24.47 2.29
C SER A 287 -19.78 23.69 2.62
N ASN A 288 -20.32 22.92 1.65
CA ASN A 288 -21.50 22.07 1.85
C ASN A 288 -21.16 20.64 2.30
N LEU A 289 -19.86 20.33 2.46
CA LEU A 289 -19.36 19.00 2.80
C LEU A 289 -18.73 18.95 4.19
N VAL A 290 -18.67 20.08 4.86
CA VAL A 290 -18.09 20.19 6.21
C VAL A 290 -18.80 19.23 7.16
N GLY A 291 -18.01 18.47 7.93
CA GLY A 291 -18.48 17.48 8.89
C GLY A 291 -18.63 16.06 8.31
N HIS A 292 -18.66 15.88 6.98
CA HIS A 292 -18.51 14.53 6.41
C HIS A 292 -17.07 14.04 6.59
N LEU A 293 -16.88 12.72 6.58
CA LEU A 293 -15.64 12.08 7.01
C LEU A 293 -14.94 11.36 5.86
N ALA A 294 -13.65 11.18 6.01
CA ALA A 294 -12.86 10.20 5.26
C ALA A 294 -12.01 9.36 6.23
N ALA A 295 -11.65 8.16 5.82
CA ALA A 295 -10.78 7.28 6.58
C ALA A 295 -9.54 6.92 5.74
N TRP A 296 -8.35 7.21 6.26
CA TRP A 296 -7.07 7.00 5.60
C TRP A 296 -5.97 6.66 6.61
N ASN A 297 -4.75 6.47 6.16
CA ASN A 297 -3.58 6.35 7.03
C ASN A 297 -2.77 7.66 7.09
N TYR A 298 -3.13 8.64 6.28
CA TYR A 298 -2.51 9.97 6.24
C TYR A 298 -3.49 11.02 5.73
N PHE A 299 -3.37 12.23 6.26
CA PHE A 299 -3.94 13.46 5.72
C PHE A 299 -2.85 14.54 5.69
N GLN A 300 -2.95 15.50 4.76
CA GLN A 300 -1.99 16.61 4.66
C GLN A 300 -1.87 17.40 5.96
N SER A 301 -2.93 17.44 6.74
CA SER A 301 -3.00 18.13 8.04
C SER A 301 -2.28 17.39 9.18
N ALA A 302 -1.67 16.23 8.93
CA ALA A 302 -0.94 15.51 9.96
C ALA A 302 0.22 16.34 10.52
N GLU A 303 0.32 16.39 11.87
CA GLU A 303 1.30 17.20 12.57
C GLU A 303 2.61 16.43 12.77
N SER A 304 3.59 16.64 11.89
CA SER A 304 4.96 16.13 12.05
C SER A 304 5.95 16.98 11.26
N GLU A 305 7.20 17.08 11.76
CA GLU A 305 8.28 17.81 11.06
C GLU A 305 8.52 17.22 9.66
N MET A 306 8.45 15.91 9.51
CA MET A 306 8.62 15.24 8.21
C MET A 306 7.48 15.57 7.23
N ASN A 307 6.24 15.68 7.73
CA ASN A 307 5.12 16.11 6.92
C ASN A 307 5.27 17.56 6.46
N ASP A 308 5.68 18.44 7.36
CA ASP A 308 5.93 19.86 7.02
C ASP A 308 6.96 19.97 5.89
N GLU A 309 8.07 19.22 5.98
CA GLU A 309 9.09 19.19 4.93
C GLU A 309 8.55 18.59 3.62
N TRP A 310 7.77 17.53 3.69
CA TRP A 310 7.15 16.88 2.54
C TRP A 310 6.18 17.79 1.81
N VAL A 311 5.24 18.41 2.52
CA VAL A 311 4.25 19.33 1.97
C VAL A 311 4.94 20.57 1.38
N ALA A 312 5.95 21.12 2.07
CA ALA A 312 6.72 22.25 1.55
C ALA A 312 7.46 21.90 0.24
N ALA A 313 8.10 20.73 0.17
CA ALA A 313 8.78 20.25 -1.02
C ALA A 313 7.80 20.02 -2.18
N TRP A 314 6.63 19.45 -1.90
CA TRP A 314 5.57 19.25 -2.88
C TRP A 314 5.08 20.58 -3.47
N LYS A 315 4.69 21.51 -2.61
CA LYS A 315 4.22 22.86 -3.04
C LYS A 315 5.29 23.65 -3.79
N ALA A 316 6.55 23.56 -3.36
CA ALA A 316 7.65 24.21 -4.08
C ALA A 316 7.84 23.67 -5.51
N ARG A 317 7.56 22.38 -5.74
CA ARG A 317 7.66 21.74 -7.06
C ARG A 317 6.41 21.97 -7.91
N MET A 318 5.24 21.77 -7.33
CA MET A 318 3.97 21.66 -8.07
C MET A 318 3.11 22.92 -8.01
N GLY A 319 3.36 23.83 -7.08
CA GLY A 319 2.60 25.06 -6.83
C GLY A 319 1.84 25.02 -5.50
N GLU A 320 1.58 26.21 -4.93
CA GLU A 320 1.00 26.38 -3.61
C GLU A 320 -0.42 25.76 -3.48
N GLU A 321 -1.17 25.68 -4.57
CA GLU A 321 -2.55 25.16 -4.61
C GLU A 321 -2.61 23.62 -4.64
N ARG A 322 -1.45 22.96 -4.82
CA ARG A 322 -1.42 21.50 -4.89
C ARG A 322 -1.35 20.90 -3.48
N VAL A 323 -2.09 19.84 -3.30
CA VAL A 323 -2.26 19.14 -2.03
C VAL A 323 -1.54 17.80 -2.02
N THR A 324 -1.34 17.23 -0.84
CA THR A 324 -0.86 15.87 -0.63
C THR A 324 -1.98 15.01 -0.07
N ASN A 325 -1.93 13.68 -0.29
CA ASN A 325 -2.93 12.73 0.18
C ASN A 325 -2.29 11.39 0.56
N ASP A 326 -3.09 10.47 1.09
CA ASP A 326 -2.64 9.16 1.58
C ASP A 326 -1.89 8.32 0.52
N PRO A 327 -2.38 8.14 -0.74
CA PRO A 327 -1.62 7.36 -1.71
C PRO A 327 -0.26 7.95 -2.08
N MET A 328 -0.08 9.26 -1.94
CA MET A 328 1.24 9.90 -2.10
C MET A 328 2.17 9.55 -0.95
N GLU A 329 1.68 9.52 0.30
CA GLU A 329 2.43 9.04 1.46
C GLU A 329 2.80 7.57 1.31
N ALA A 330 1.88 6.74 0.83
CA ALA A 330 2.14 5.34 0.57
C ALA A 330 3.24 5.13 -0.48
N HIS A 331 3.30 5.96 -1.52
CA HIS A 331 4.41 6.01 -2.48
C HIS A 331 5.71 6.49 -1.82
N PHE A 332 5.66 7.53 -1.00
CA PHE A 332 6.81 8.04 -0.27
C PHE A 332 7.45 6.95 0.60
N ILE A 333 6.66 6.25 1.39
CA ILE A 333 7.15 5.13 2.22
C ILE A 333 7.68 4.00 1.34
N GLY A 334 6.88 3.52 0.40
CA GLY A 334 7.23 2.37 -0.45
C GLY A 334 8.49 2.59 -1.26
N PHE A 335 8.66 3.79 -1.86
CA PHE A 335 9.85 4.14 -2.63
C PHE A 335 11.12 4.19 -1.75
N ASN A 336 11.06 4.85 -0.60
CA ASN A 336 12.21 4.93 0.28
C ASN A 336 12.58 3.56 0.88
N MET A 337 11.60 2.73 1.24
CA MET A 337 11.86 1.35 1.67
C MET A 337 12.49 0.51 0.54
N TRP A 338 12.03 0.66 -0.71
CA TRP A 338 12.64 -0.01 -1.85
C TRP A 338 14.09 0.43 -2.07
N VAL A 339 14.38 1.73 -2.01
CA VAL A 339 15.76 2.26 -2.10
C VAL A 339 16.65 1.69 -0.99
N ASN A 340 16.13 1.63 0.24
CA ASN A 340 16.85 1.05 1.38
C ASN A 340 17.09 -0.45 1.18
N ALA A 341 16.09 -1.20 0.73
CA ALA A 341 16.19 -2.64 0.48
C ALA A 341 17.18 -2.96 -0.64
N ALA A 342 17.11 -2.25 -1.76
CA ALA A 342 18.05 -2.41 -2.87
C ALA A 342 19.48 -2.04 -2.45
N THR A 343 19.64 -0.99 -1.64
CA THR A 343 20.95 -0.61 -1.07
C THR A 343 21.49 -1.70 -0.15
N ALA A 344 20.66 -2.25 0.72
CA ALA A 344 21.04 -3.32 1.64
C ALA A 344 21.39 -4.63 0.91
N ALA A 345 20.62 -4.97 -0.13
CA ALA A 345 20.85 -6.12 -1.00
C ALA A 345 22.08 -5.93 -1.92
N GLY A 346 22.46 -4.68 -2.20
CA GLY A 346 23.50 -4.34 -3.18
C GLY A 346 23.12 -4.63 -4.63
N THR A 347 21.83 -4.74 -4.92
CA THR A 347 21.27 -5.08 -6.24
C THR A 347 19.81 -4.65 -6.32
N THR A 348 19.27 -4.53 -7.55
CA THR A 348 17.85 -4.35 -7.83
C THR A 348 17.13 -5.66 -8.16
N ASP A 349 17.82 -6.81 -8.05
CA ASP A 349 17.21 -8.13 -8.23
C ASP A 349 15.98 -8.31 -7.34
N VAL A 350 14.86 -8.70 -7.95
CA VAL A 350 13.53 -8.74 -7.31
C VAL A 350 13.52 -9.62 -6.07
N ASP A 351 14.13 -10.80 -6.14
CA ASP A 351 14.11 -11.75 -5.01
C ASP A 351 14.97 -11.25 -3.86
N ALA A 352 16.13 -10.67 -4.17
CA ALA A 352 17.03 -10.11 -3.17
C ALA A 352 16.43 -8.85 -2.50
N VAL A 353 15.80 -7.98 -3.28
CA VAL A 353 15.11 -6.79 -2.77
C VAL A 353 13.92 -7.20 -1.89
N ARG A 354 13.11 -8.16 -2.31
CA ARG A 354 11.97 -8.67 -1.54
C ARG A 354 12.41 -9.18 -0.17
N GLU A 355 13.47 -9.98 -0.10
CA GLU A 355 14.03 -10.46 1.17
C GLU A 355 14.52 -9.32 2.06
N ALA A 356 15.12 -8.29 1.47
CA ALA A 356 15.60 -7.12 2.20
C ALA A 356 14.48 -6.15 2.63
N MET A 357 13.27 -6.30 2.09
CA MET A 357 12.09 -5.50 2.49
C MET A 357 11.51 -5.92 3.84
N TYR A 358 11.60 -7.19 4.21
CA TYR A 358 10.94 -7.69 5.42
C TYR A 358 11.51 -7.08 6.69
N GLY A 359 10.62 -6.51 7.50
CA GLY A 359 11.00 -5.84 8.74
C GLY A 359 11.66 -4.47 8.54
N GLN A 360 11.67 -3.93 7.33
CA GLN A 360 12.09 -2.55 7.10
C GLN A 360 11.20 -1.60 7.88
N GLU A 361 11.83 -0.63 8.52
CA GLU A 361 11.17 0.47 9.20
C GLU A 361 11.46 1.77 8.45
N PHE A 362 10.43 2.59 8.25
CA PHE A 362 10.59 3.91 7.67
C PHE A 362 9.65 4.91 8.35
N PRO A 363 10.13 6.12 8.71
CA PRO A 363 9.26 7.14 9.27
C PRO A 363 8.08 7.44 8.34
N ASN A 364 6.87 7.46 8.89
CA ASN A 364 5.69 7.91 8.17
C ASN A 364 5.45 9.42 8.37
N LEU A 365 4.58 10.01 7.57
CA LEU A 365 4.29 11.45 7.64
C LEU A 365 3.37 11.83 8.81
N THR A 366 2.81 10.84 9.51
CA THR A 366 1.97 11.07 10.71
C THR A 366 2.77 11.11 12.01
N GLY A 367 4.10 11.07 11.94
CA GLY A 367 5.01 11.13 13.08
C GLY A 367 5.33 9.80 13.74
N GLY A 368 4.83 8.67 13.17
CA GLY A 368 5.14 7.31 13.58
C GLY A 368 6.17 6.63 12.69
N THR A 369 6.16 5.30 12.68
CA THR A 369 7.06 4.47 11.88
C THR A 369 6.27 3.38 11.17
N ALA A 370 6.27 3.39 9.84
CA ALA A 370 5.73 2.30 9.06
C ALA A 370 6.70 1.11 9.07
N VAL A 371 6.16 -0.11 9.21
CA VAL A 371 6.92 -1.35 9.22
C VAL A 371 6.44 -2.27 8.12
N MET A 372 7.35 -2.75 7.26
CA MET A 372 7.01 -3.74 6.22
C MET A 372 6.89 -5.13 6.83
N LEU A 373 5.71 -5.70 6.79
CA LEU A 373 5.40 -7.01 7.36
C LEU A 373 5.73 -8.15 6.37
N PRO A 374 5.93 -9.39 6.86
CA PRO A 374 6.18 -10.55 6.00
C PRO A 374 5.03 -10.88 5.01
N ASN A 375 3.83 -10.41 5.28
CA ASN A 375 2.66 -10.55 4.39
C ASN A 375 2.56 -9.44 3.33
N HIS A 376 3.63 -8.66 3.13
CA HIS A 376 3.74 -7.55 2.19
C HIS A 376 2.84 -6.33 2.47
N HIS A 377 2.33 -6.19 3.69
CA HIS A 377 1.57 -5.02 4.12
C HIS A 377 2.40 -4.17 5.08
N LEU A 378 2.05 -2.91 5.19
CA LEU A 378 2.62 -2.02 6.19
C LEU A 378 1.84 -2.10 7.52
N ALA A 379 2.53 -1.90 8.63
CA ALA A 379 1.89 -1.45 9.86
C ALA A 379 1.82 0.08 9.81
N LYS A 380 0.62 0.65 9.94
CA LYS A 380 0.34 2.10 9.85
C LYS A 380 -0.82 2.47 10.78
N PRO A 381 -0.92 3.74 11.26
CA PRO A 381 -2.10 4.18 11.98
C PRO A 381 -3.31 4.30 11.06
N VAL A 382 -4.50 4.30 11.63
CA VAL A 382 -5.75 4.62 10.94
C VAL A 382 -6.26 5.96 11.45
N LEU A 383 -6.56 6.87 10.52
CA LEU A 383 -7.04 8.20 10.82
C LEU A 383 -8.47 8.38 10.29
N ILE A 384 -9.29 9.05 11.08
CA ILE A 384 -10.58 9.59 10.63
C ILE A 384 -10.42 11.10 10.53
N GLY A 385 -10.63 11.64 9.35
CA GLY A 385 -10.58 13.06 9.06
C GLY A 385 -11.96 13.63 8.77
N GLU A 386 -12.25 14.78 9.33
CA GLU A 386 -13.47 15.54 9.08
C GLU A 386 -13.20 16.62 8.01
N ILE A 387 -13.99 16.66 6.97
CA ILE A 387 -13.87 17.62 5.86
C ILE A 387 -14.10 19.04 6.40
N GLN A 388 -13.16 19.94 6.10
CA GLN A 388 -13.20 21.36 6.43
C GLN A 388 -13.56 22.21 5.20
N ALA A 389 -13.99 23.45 5.44
CA ALA A 389 -14.43 24.36 4.39
C ALA A 389 -13.34 24.72 3.37
N ASP A 390 -12.07 24.60 3.74
CA ASP A 390 -10.91 24.86 2.89
C ASP A 390 -10.45 23.62 2.07
N GLY A 391 -11.18 22.52 2.19
CA GLY A 391 -10.86 21.27 1.49
C GLY A 391 -9.76 20.45 2.16
N GLN A 392 -9.36 20.81 3.37
CA GLN A 392 -8.49 20.00 4.22
C GLN A 392 -9.31 19.12 5.16
N PHE A 393 -8.62 18.28 5.92
CA PHE A 393 -9.24 17.45 6.94
C PHE A 393 -8.76 17.83 8.34
N ASP A 394 -9.68 17.88 9.31
CA ASP A 394 -9.33 17.86 10.72
C ASP A 394 -9.28 16.41 11.20
N ILE A 395 -8.15 15.98 11.73
CA ILE A 395 -7.97 14.60 12.21
C ILE A 395 -8.64 14.46 13.56
N ILE A 396 -9.82 13.84 13.58
CA ILE A 396 -10.66 13.71 14.78
C ILE A 396 -10.48 12.37 15.51
N SER A 397 -9.83 11.41 14.88
CA SER A 397 -9.48 10.12 15.49
C SER A 397 -8.22 9.55 14.85
N GLN A 398 -7.37 8.93 15.66
CA GLN A 398 -6.15 8.23 15.21
C GLN A 398 -5.91 7.03 16.12
N THR A 399 -5.60 5.88 15.52
CA THR A 399 -5.19 4.67 16.23
C THR A 399 -3.68 4.62 16.46
N GLU A 400 -3.20 3.71 17.31
CA GLU A 400 -1.83 3.20 17.21
C GLU A 400 -1.61 2.51 15.86
N GLU A 401 -0.35 2.12 15.56
CA GLU A 401 -0.06 1.37 14.33
C GLU A 401 -0.84 0.06 14.28
N VAL A 402 -1.60 -0.13 13.23
CA VAL A 402 -2.37 -1.35 12.92
C VAL A 402 -1.58 -2.17 11.90
N PRO A 403 -1.19 -3.41 12.20
CA PRO A 403 -0.61 -4.30 11.21
C PRO A 403 -1.61 -4.59 10.08
N GLY A 404 -1.21 -4.33 8.83
CA GLY A 404 -2.07 -4.61 7.68
C GLY A 404 -2.32 -6.11 7.51
N ASP A 405 -3.58 -6.48 7.33
CA ASP A 405 -4.00 -7.86 7.09
C ASP A 405 -4.93 -7.94 5.89
N ALA A 406 -4.53 -8.76 4.92
CA ALA A 406 -5.33 -9.01 3.72
C ALA A 406 -6.57 -9.83 4.00
N TRP A 407 -6.63 -10.54 5.13
CA TRP A 407 -7.68 -11.53 5.40
C TRP A 407 -8.60 -11.05 6.50
N THR A 408 -9.88 -11.29 6.33
CA THR A 408 -10.90 -11.00 7.33
C THR A 408 -11.67 -12.26 7.70
N ASP A 409 -11.97 -12.41 8.97
CA ASP A 409 -12.80 -13.51 9.48
C ASP A 409 -14.26 -13.42 8.99
N PHE A 410 -14.67 -12.26 8.49
CA PHE A 410 -16.04 -11.99 8.05
C PHE A 410 -16.34 -12.42 6.62
N LEU A 411 -15.32 -12.61 5.78
CA LEU A 411 -15.51 -13.03 4.39
C LEU A 411 -14.42 -14.03 3.94
N PRO A 412 -14.49 -15.30 4.40
CA PRO A 412 -13.39 -16.26 4.18
C PRO A 412 -13.32 -16.83 2.75
N GLU A 413 -14.25 -16.48 1.85
CA GLU A 413 -14.39 -17.16 0.54
C GLU A 413 -14.16 -16.23 -0.68
N SER A 414 -13.66 -15.01 -0.51
CA SER A 414 -13.80 -14.01 -1.57
C SER A 414 -12.64 -13.90 -2.54
N ALA A 415 -11.44 -14.30 -2.17
CA ALA A 415 -10.29 -14.08 -3.03
C ALA A 415 -10.24 -15.02 -4.21
N VAL A 416 -10.07 -14.46 -5.38
CA VAL A 416 -10.02 -15.20 -6.64
C VAL A 416 -8.58 -15.34 -7.14
N LEU A 417 -7.69 -14.41 -6.80
CA LEU A 417 -6.29 -14.44 -7.21
C LEU A 417 -5.40 -14.84 -6.03
N THR A 418 -4.71 -15.95 -6.20
CA THR A 418 -3.69 -16.43 -5.28
C THR A 418 -2.37 -16.51 -6.02
N SER A 419 -1.30 -16.03 -5.41
CA SER A 419 0.03 -16.34 -5.87
C SER A 419 0.57 -17.58 -5.14
N ASP A 420 1.47 -18.30 -5.81
CA ASP A 420 2.23 -19.38 -5.19
C ASP A 420 3.32 -18.80 -4.29
N TRP A 421 2.95 -18.46 -3.07
CA TRP A 421 3.87 -17.90 -2.08
C TRP A 421 4.51 -19.00 -1.25
N LYS A 422 5.53 -19.61 -1.82
CA LYS A 422 6.22 -20.81 -1.24
C LYS A 422 6.92 -20.50 0.07
N GLU A 423 7.43 -19.30 0.24
CA GLU A 423 8.16 -18.85 1.43
C GLU A 423 7.29 -18.85 2.68
N LEU A 424 5.98 -18.56 2.53
CA LEU A 424 4.99 -18.67 3.59
C LEU A 424 4.29 -20.05 3.64
N GLY A 425 4.64 -20.95 2.70
CA GLY A 425 4.11 -22.30 2.63
C GLY A 425 2.72 -22.39 1.98
N CYS A 426 2.23 -21.30 1.39
CA CYS A 426 0.92 -21.27 0.75
C CYS A 426 0.78 -20.05 -0.18
N GLY A 427 -0.25 -20.09 -1.05
CA GLY A 427 -0.61 -18.96 -1.91
C GLY A 427 -1.31 -17.82 -1.15
N MET A 428 -1.87 -18.08 0.02
CA MET A 428 -2.56 -17.10 0.85
C MET A 428 -2.18 -17.30 2.33
N TYR A 429 -1.84 -16.22 3.00
CA TYR A 429 -1.43 -16.25 4.40
C TYR A 429 -2.27 -15.26 5.21
N ASN A 430 -2.94 -15.77 6.24
CA ASN A 430 -3.69 -14.98 7.20
C ASN A 430 -2.79 -14.64 8.39
N THR A 431 -2.47 -13.37 8.58
CA THR A 431 -1.61 -12.91 9.67
C THR A 431 -2.27 -13.00 11.04
N ALA A 432 -3.58 -12.84 11.13
CA ALA A 432 -4.32 -12.94 12.39
C ALA A 432 -4.28 -14.36 12.96
N THR A 433 -4.37 -15.37 12.10
CA THR A 433 -4.30 -16.78 12.48
C THR A 433 -2.90 -17.39 12.36
N SER A 434 -1.95 -16.64 11.81
CA SER A 434 -0.59 -17.12 11.47
C SER A 434 -0.61 -18.44 10.70
N SER A 435 -1.53 -18.55 9.74
CA SER A 435 -1.76 -19.80 9.00
C SER A 435 -2.10 -19.53 7.53
N CYS A 436 -1.82 -20.54 6.70
CA CYS A 436 -2.23 -20.55 5.32
C CYS A 436 -3.72 -20.76 5.17
N VAL A 437 -4.38 -19.94 4.36
CA VAL A 437 -5.77 -20.15 3.96
C VAL A 437 -5.77 -21.03 2.71
N GLN A 438 -6.43 -22.17 2.78
CA GLN A 438 -6.66 -22.98 1.59
C GLN A 438 -7.93 -22.50 0.90
N ILE A 439 -7.77 -21.82 -0.22
CA ILE A 439 -8.90 -21.54 -1.09
C ILE A 439 -9.29 -22.86 -1.78
N LYS A 440 -10.53 -23.26 -1.58
CA LYS A 440 -11.14 -24.25 -2.46
C LYS A 440 -11.41 -23.54 -3.78
N SER A 441 -10.59 -23.80 -4.80
CA SER A 441 -10.92 -23.36 -6.17
C SER A 441 -12.25 -24.01 -6.54
N ASN A 442 -13.28 -23.22 -6.74
CA ASN A 442 -14.54 -23.64 -7.30
C ASN A 442 -14.50 -23.56 -8.85
N TYR A 443 -13.33 -23.84 -9.46
CA TYR A 443 -13.16 -23.93 -10.90
C TYR A 443 -12.89 -25.37 -11.33
#